data_e78cc8c48984661a321eaffe51860e07
#
_entry.id   e78cc8c48984661a321eaffe51860e07
#
_cell.length_a   1.000
_cell.length_b   1.000
_cell.length_c   1.000
_cell.angle_alpha   90.00
_cell.angle_beta   90.00
_cell.angle_gamma   90.00
#
_symmetry.space_group_name_H-M   'P 1'
#
loop_
_entity.id
_entity.type
_entity.pdbx_description
1 polymer ?
#
loop_
_entity_poly.entity_id
_entity_poly.type
_entity_poly.pdbx_seq_one_letter_code
_entity_poly.pdbx_strand_id
1 'polypeptide(L)'
;KAECVFKGRRWIVWYSPEISSSEGPWKLFGLPGLILKAEDNRGHYLFTCTGMEQCHSYRPILFNGKDYEPVNRKAYNKIHERYYADPVGFIMGNTPNVRITIRDNQGNEAKKPKNIAHNPLELD
;
A
#
# COMPACT_ATOMS: atom_id res chain seq x y z
N LYS A 1 13.21 10.08 -18.04
CA LYS A 1 12.99 8.69 -17.63
C LYS A 1 14.14 8.23 -16.76
N ALA A 2 13.86 7.51 -15.69
CA ALA A 2 14.85 6.88 -14.79
C ALA A 2 14.36 5.49 -14.38
N GLU A 3 15.29 4.69 -13.83
CA GLU A 3 14.97 3.34 -13.33
C GLU A 3 15.68 3.12 -11.99
N CYS A 4 15.03 2.37 -11.10
CA CYS A 4 15.64 1.94 -9.84
C CYS A 4 15.10 0.58 -9.40
N VAL A 5 15.81 -0.06 -8.48
CA VAL A 5 15.29 -1.20 -7.73
C VAL A 5 15.02 -0.73 -6.31
N PHE A 6 13.77 -0.82 -5.90
CA PHE A 6 13.38 -0.37 -4.57
C PHE A 6 12.28 -1.27 -4.01
N LYS A 7 12.45 -1.70 -2.77
CA LYS A 7 11.51 -2.59 -2.07
C LYS A 7 11.16 -3.86 -2.86
N GLY A 8 12.19 -4.55 -3.38
CA GLY A 8 12.07 -5.79 -4.13
C GLY A 8 11.45 -5.67 -5.52
N ARG A 9 11.18 -4.44 -5.99
CA ARG A 9 10.62 -4.16 -7.33
C ARG A 9 11.55 -3.29 -8.15
N ARG A 10 11.57 -3.53 -9.46
CA ARG A 10 12.19 -2.62 -10.42
C ARG A 10 11.14 -1.62 -10.87
N TRP A 11 11.44 -0.34 -10.70
CA TRP A 11 10.58 0.77 -11.06
C TRP A 11 11.14 1.51 -12.28
N ILE A 12 10.23 1.88 -13.17
CA ILE A 12 10.48 2.76 -14.30
C ILE A 12 9.68 4.03 -14.05
N VAL A 13 10.33 5.18 -14.08
CA VAL A 13 9.70 6.45 -13.76
C VAL A 13 9.93 7.48 -14.84
N TRP A 14 8.94 8.34 -15.06
CA TRP A 14 8.99 9.52 -15.93
C TRP A 14 8.79 10.75 -15.07
N TYR A 15 9.69 11.68 -15.16
CA TYR A 15 9.69 12.92 -14.39
C TYR A 15 9.87 14.14 -15.30
N SER A 16 9.40 15.31 -14.86
CA SER A 16 9.59 16.59 -15.54
C SER A 16 10.57 17.45 -14.76
N PRO A 17 11.74 17.78 -15.31
CA PRO A 17 12.67 18.72 -14.70
C PRO A 17 12.16 20.17 -14.69
N GLU A 18 11.13 20.49 -15.49
CA GLU A 18 10.49 21.79 -15.53
C GLU A 18 9.68 22.09 -14.25
N ILE A 19 9.29 21.03 -13.52
CA ILE A 19 8.62 21.17 -12.23
C ILE A 19 9.65 20.96 -11.15
N SER A 20 10.07 22.07 -10.51
CA SER A 20 11.11 22.09 -9.48
C SER A 20 10.60 21.44 -8.16
N SER A 21 10.43 20.13 -8.18
CA SER A 21 10.05 19.32 -7.03
C SER A 21 10.71 17.96 -7.16
N SER A 22 11.35 17.46 -6.13
CA SER A 22 11.93 16.12 -6.11
C SER A 22 10.96 15.03 -5.65
N GLU A 23 9.68 15.34 -5.60
CA GLU A 23 8.63 14.47 -5.08
C GLU A 23 8.11 13.49 -6.13
N GLY A 24 7.39 12.46 -5.65
CA GLY A 24 6.77 11.45 -6.49
C GLY A 24 5.77 10.59 -5.72
N PRO A 25 5.14 9.63 -6.39
CA PRO A 25 4.15 8.78 -5.77
C PRO A 25 4.79 7.81 -4.76
N TRP A 26 4.05 7.52 -3.70
CA TRP A 26 4.42 6.59 -2.64
C TRP A 26 5.77 6.96 -1.99
N LYS A 27 6.81 6.15 -2.13
CA LYS A 27 8.16 6.37 -1.60
C LYS A 27 9.21 6.61 -2.70
N LEU A 28 8.75 6.92 -3.92
CA LEU A 28 9.63 7.24 -5.05
C LEU A 28 9.84 8.75 -5.07
N PHE A 29 11.09 9.19 -4.93
CA PHE A 29 11.47 10.61 -4.87
C PHE A 29 12.96 10.79 -5.19
N GLY A 30 13.43 12.03 -5.20
CA GLY A 30 14.86 12.37 -5.28
C GLY A 30 15.40 12.57 -6.69
N LEU A 31 14.53 12.63 -7.72
CA LEU A 31 14.91 13.01 -9.07
C LEU A 31 14.93 14.55 -9.23
N PRO A 32 15.65 15.10 -10.21
CA PRO A 32 15.68 16.53 -10.47
C PRO A 32 14.41 16.98 -11.21
N GLY A 33 13.25 16.78 -10.57
CA GLY A 33 11.93 17.11 -11.08
C GLY A 33 10.85 16.16 -10.59
N LEU A 34 9.59 16.59 -10.68
CA LEU A 34 8.43 15.84 -10.22
C LEU A 34 8.24 14.57 -11.02
N ILE A 35 8.07 13.43 -10.32
CA ILE A 35 7.72 12.16 -10.95
C ILE A 35 6.23 12.20 -11.33
N LEU A 36 5.95 12.19 -12.63
CA LEU A 36 4.59 12.23 -13.19
C LEU A 36 4.00 10.85 -13.45
N LYS A 37 4.86 9.85 -13.68
CA LYS A 37 4.45 8.47 -13.90
C LYS A 37 5.47 7.53 -13.28
N ALA A 38 5.00 6.47 -12.65
CA ALA A 38 5.84 5.36 -12.19
C ALA A 38 5.12 4.04 -12.43
N GLU A 39 5.84 3.05 -12.93
CA GLU A 39 5.33 1.70 -13.13
C GLU A 39 6.37 0.65 -12.69
N ASP A 40 5.92 -0.46 -12.15
CA ASP A 40 6.80 -1.58 -11.90
C ASP A 40 6.97 -2.43 -13.18
N ASN A 41 8.12 -3.08 -13.32
CA ASN A 41 8.45 -3.86 -14.52
C ASN A 41 7.57 -5.08 -14.78
N ARG A 42 6.71 -5.44 -13.82
CA ARG A 42 5.74 -6.54 -13.93
C ARG A 42 4.35 -6.07 -14.31
N GLY A 43 4.12 -4.76 -14.42
CA GLY A 43 2.82 -4.17 -14.71
C GLY A 43 1.79 -4.33 -13.58
N HIS A 44 2.23 -4.61 -12.35
CA HIS A 44 1.32 -4.76 -11.21
C HIS A 44 0.89 -3.42 -10.64
N TYR A 45 1.75 -2.40 -10.74
CA TYR A 45 1.50 -1.07 -10.20
C TYR A 45 1.81 -0.01 -11.23
N LEU A 46 0.87 0.90 -11.37
CA LEU A 46 0.98 2.09 -12.21
C LEU A 46 0.47 3.30 -11.42
N PHE A 47 1.33 4.28 -11.24
CA PHE A 47 0.99 5.59 -10.74
C PHE A 47 1.05 6.59 -11.90
N THR A 48 0.03 7.40 -12.06
CA THR A 48 0.00 8.45 -13.08
C THR A 48 -0.54 9.72 -12.45
N CYS A 49 0.20 10.82 -12.57
CA CYS A 49 -0.27 12.12 -12.17
C CYS A 49 -1.41 12.56 -13.12
N THR A 50 -2.60 12.77 -12.58
CA THR A 50 -3.79 13.18 -13.34
C THR A 50 -4.10 14.67 -13.17
N GLY A 51 -3.43 15.35 -12.24
CA GLY A 51 -3.62 16.76 -12.00
C GLY A 51 -2.72 17.25 -10.88
N MET A 52 -2.51 18.56 -10.84
CA MET A 52 -1.75 19.25 -9.81
C MET A 52 -2.52 20.50 -9.39
N GLU A 53 -2.55 20.76 -8.10
CA GLU A 53 -3.15 21.96 -7.53
C GLU A 53 -2.18 22.57 -6.52
N GLN A 54 -1.97 23.86 -6.63
CA GLN A 54 -1.17 24.58 -5.65
C GLN A 54 -2.04 24.95 -4.45
N CYS A 55 -1.66 24.45 -3.29
CA CYS A 55 -2.34 24.79 -2.05
C CYS A 55 -1.93 26.20 -1.60
N HIS A 56 -2.90 27.11 -1.52
CA HIS A 56 -2.67 28.50 -1.09
C HIS A 56 -2.65 28.68 0.44
N SER A 57 -3.05 27.65 1.19
CA SER A 57 -3.01 27.66 2.65
C SER A 57 -2.26 26.45 3.18
N TYR A 58 -1.32 26.67 4.08
CA TYR A 58 -0.64 25.60 4.76
C TYR A 58 -1.63 24.80 5.64
N ARG A 59 -1.73 23.50 5.37
CA ARG A 59 -2.46 22.57 6.22
C ARG A 59 -1.48 21.52 6.71
N PRO A 60 -1.14 21.49 8.00
CA PRO A 60 -0.22 20.48 8.53
C PRO A 60 -0.83 19.09 8.38
N ILE A 61 -0.03 18.14 7.89
CA ILE A 61 -0.37 16.73 7.95
C ILE A 61 -0.08 16.26 9.36
N LEU A 62 -1.14 15.99 10.13
CA LEU A 62 -1.03 15.53 11.51
C LEU A 62 -1.05 14.01 11.55
N PHE A 63 -0.13 13.44 12.31
CA PHE A 63 -0.11 12.03 12.62
C PHE A 63 -1.06 11.75 13.79
N ASN A 64 -2.16 11.07 13.52
CA ASN A 64 -3.19 10.75 14.54
C ASN A 64 -2.90 9.46 15.31
N GLY A 65 -1.63 9.10 15.48
CA GLY A 65 -1.20 7.82 15.98
C GLY A 65 -1.37 7.60 17.49
N LYS A 66 -2.59 7.62 17.98
CA LYS A 66 -2.85 7.33 19.41
C LYS A 66 -2.74 5.84 19.77
N ASP A 67 -2.91 4.94 18.82
CA ASP A 67 -3.09 3.50 19.06
C ASP A 67 -2.15 2.62 18.22
N TYR A 68 -0.91 3.11 17.95
CA TYR A 68 0.09 2.31 17.22
C TYR A 68 0.99 1.56 18.18
N GLU A 69 1.06 0.25 17.98
CA GLU A 69 2.06 -0.59 18.60
C GLU A 69 3.33 -0.60 17.74
N PRO A 70 4.48 -0.17 18.26
CA PRO A 70 5.73 -0.20 17.50
C PRO A 70 6.19 -1.64 17.31
N VAL A 71 6.28 -2.08 16.07
CA VAL A 71 6.75 -3.41 15.69
C VAL A 71 7.90 -3.32 14.69
N ASN A 72 8.82 -4.27 14.74
CA ASN A 72 9.84 -4.38 13.70
C ASN A 72 9.26 -5.00 12.41
N ARG A 73 9.97 -4.83 11.30
CA ARG A 73 9.53 -5.31 9.98
C ARG A 73 9.22 -6.82 9.96
N LYS A 74 10.05 -7.64 10.61
CA LYS A 74 9.84 -9.09 10.67
C LYS A 74 8.54 -9.47 11.38
N ALA A 75 8.24 -8.81 12.50
CA ALA A 75 6.98 -9.02 13.23
C ALA A 75 5.78 -8.57 12.39
N TYR A 76 5.87 -7.40 11.74
CA TYR A 76 4.84 -6.91 10.82
C TYR A 76 4.56 -7.92 9.69
N ASN A 77 5.59 -8.40 8.99
CA ASN A 77 5.44 -9.36 7.90
C ASN A 77 4.76 -10.65 8.38
N LYS A 78 5.14 -11.16 9.56
CA LYS A 78 4.50 -12.35 10.14
C LYS A 78 3.01 -12.15 10.46
N ILE A 79 2.63 -10.98 10.97
CA ILE A 79 1.22 -10.63 11.21
C ILE A 79 0.47 -10.55 9.88
N HIS A 80 1.06 -9.92 8.89
CA HIS A 80 0.49 -9.76 7.56
C HIS A 80 0.25 -11.11 6.86
N GLU A 81 1.23 -12.02 6.90
CA GLU A 81 1.11 -13.38 6.38
C GLU A 81 -0.05 -14.15 7.06
N ARG A 82 -0.14 -14.07 8.39
CA ARG A 82 -1.23 -14.71 9.14
C ARG A 82 -2.60 -14.16 8.75
N TYR A 83 -2.70 -12.85 8.54
CA TYR A 83 -3.95 -12.22 8.07
C TYR A 83 -4.38 -12.78 6.71
N TYR A 84 -3.48 -12.85 5.73
CA TYR A 84 -3.82 -13.37 4.40
C TYR A 84 -4.04 -14.90 4.36
N ALA A 85 -3.40 -15.63 5.27
CA ALA A 85 -3.62 -17.07 5.39
C ALA A 85 -5.05 -17.41 5.88
N ASP A 86 -5.54 -16.69 6.88
CA ASP A 86 -6.89 -16.86 7.43
C ASP A 86 -7.44 -15.53 7.98
N PRO A 87 -7.94 -14.64 7.12
CA PRO A 87 -8.39 -13.30 7.55
C PRO A 87 -9.56 -13.36 8.53
N VAL A 88 -10.48 -14.29 8.36
CA VAL A 88 -11.63 -14.43 9.26
C VAL A 88 -11.19 -14.95 10.63
N GLY A 89 -10.35 -15.97 10.67
CA GLY A 89 -9.78 -16.49 11.92
C GLY A 89 -8.89 -15.46 12.61
N PHE A 90 -8.13 -14.67 11.84
CA PHE A 90 -7.31 -13.60 12.38
C PHE A 90 -8.15 -12.51 13.07
N ILE A 91 -9.22 -12.03 12.43
CA ILE A 91 -10.09 -11.01 13.01
C ILE A 91 -10.81 -11.55 14.25
N MET A 92 -11.38 -12.77 14.16
CA MET A 92 -12.09 -13.39 15.28
C MET A 92 -11.16 -13.68 16.48
N GLY A 93 -9.91 -14.06 16.22
CA GLY A 93 -8.93 -14.32 17.28
C GLY A 93 -8.39 -13.05 17.97
N ASN A 94 -8.45 -11.90 17.30
CA ASN A 94 -7.95 -10.64 17.82
C ASN A 94 -9.06 -9.68 18.30
N THR A 95 -10.34 -10.04 18.10
CA THR A 95 -11.47 -9.20 18.51
C THR A 95 -12.41 -10.03 19.39
N PRO A 96 -12.45 -9.79 20.70
CA PRO A 96 -13.34 -10.50 21.60
C PRO A 96 -14.81 -10.35 21.20
N ASN A 97 -15.60 -11.43 21.34
CA ASN A 97 -17.04 -11.46 21.09
C ASN A 97 -17.47 -11.16 19.63
N VAL A 98 -16.57 -11.22 18.66
CA VAL A 98 -16.89 -11.09 17.25
C VAL A 98 -17.05 -12.47 16.61
N ARG A 99 -18.21 -12.70 15.97
CA ARG A 99 -18.48 -13.84 15.10
C ARG A 99 -18.72 -13.36 13.68
N ILE A 100 -17.93 -13.85 12.73
CA ILE A 100 -18.05 -13.50 11.30
C ILE A 100 -18.67 -14.67 10.57
N THR A 101 -19.78 -14.43 9.89
CA THR A 101 -20.42 -15.37 8.96
C THR A 101 -20.34 -14.76 7.56
N ILE A 102 -19.83 -15.52 6.61
CA ILE A 102 -19.81 -15.14 5.19
C ILE A 102 -21.03 -15.76 4.52
N ARG A 103 -21.75 -14.96 3.72
CA ARG A 103 -22.89 -15.42 2.95
C ARG A 103 -22.65 -15.19 1.46
N ASP A 104 -23.18 -16.08 0.64
CA ASP A 104 -23.22 -15.90 -0.81
C ASP A 104 -24.29 -14.88 -1.23
N ASN A 105 -24.39 -14.61 -2.53
CA ASN A 105 -25.37 -13.67 -3.08
C ASN A 105 -26.82 -14.13 -2.92
N GLN A 106 -27.04 -15.38 -2.53
CA GLN A 106 -28.34 -15.98 -2.27
C GLN A 106 -28.68 -16.02 -0.77
N GLY A 107 -27.75 -15.56 0.08
CA GLY A 107 -27.91 -15.51 1.52
C GLY A 107 -27.52 -16.78 2.27
N ASN A 108 -27.02 -17.82 1.60
CA ASN A 108 -26.57 -19.06 2.22
C ASN A 108 -25.19 -18.88 2.85
N GLU A 109 -24.89 -19.63 3.90
CA GLU A 109 -23.58 -19.59 4.53
C GLU A 109 -22.51 -20.11 3.56
N ALA A 110 -21.52 -19.28 3.28
CA ALA A 110 -20.42 -19.56 2.39
C ALA A 110 -19.13 -19.93 3.13
N LYS A 111 -18.26 -20.64 2.44
CA LYS A 111 -16.93 -21.01 2.99
C LYS A 111 -16.11 -19.76 3.28
N LYS A 112 -15.51 -19.71 4.45
CA LYS A 112 -14.59 -18.64 4.85
C LYS A 112 -13.35 -18.66 3.96
N PRO A 113 -12.94 -17.50 3.41
CA PRO A 113 -11.76 -17.43 2.55
C PRO A 113 -10.50 -17.76 3.36
N LYS A 114 -9.59 -18.47 2.72
CA LYS A 114 -8.25 -18.79 3.25
C LYS A 114 -7.20 -18.63 2.16
N ASN A 115 -5.96 -18.37 2.55
CA ASN A 115 -4.83 -18.19 1.62
C ASN A 115 -5.15 -17.21 0.50
N ILE A 116 -5.62 -16.01 0.89
CA ILE A 116 -5.94 -14.97 -0.07
C ILE A 116 -4.64 -14.51 -0.74
N ALA A 117 -4.60 -14.65 -2.07
CA ALA A 117 -3.51 -14.12 -2.87
C ALA A 117 -3.46 -12.60 -2.73
N HIS A 118 -2.28 -12.07 -2.46
CA HIS A 118 -2.04 -10.64 -2.38
C HIS A 118 -0.73 -10.30 -3.06
N ASN A 119 -0.65 -9.09 -3.57
CA ASN A 119 0.53 -8.59 -4.25
C ASN A 119 0.98 -7.30 -3.55
N PRO A 120 1.79 -7.39 -2.48
CA PRO A 120 2.18 -6.20 -1.73
C PRO A 120 3.05 -5.27 -2.56
N LEU A 121 2.94 -3.97 -2.29
CA LEU A 121 3.74 -2.94 -2.95
C LEU A 121 5.24 -3.09 -2.60
N GLU A 122 5.53 -3.50 -1.37
CA GLU A 122 6.87 -3.83 -0.88
C GLU A 122 7.02 -5.36 -0.80
N LEU A 123 8.06 -5.91 -1.42
CA LEU A 123 8.34 -7.34 -1.45
C LEU A 123 9.42 -7.77 -0.43
N ASP A 124 10.12 -6.81 0.17
CA ASP A 124 11.18 -7.01 1.15
C ASP A 124 10.90 -6.33 2.51
#